data_d98516deae4517ee9cc3d15162d1ccce
#
_entry.id   d98516deae4517ee9cc3d15162d1ccce
#
_cell.length_a   1.000
_cell.length_b   1.000
_cell.length_c   1.000
_cell.angle_alpha   90.00
_cell.angle_beta   90.00
_cell.angle_gamma   90.00
#
_symmetry.space_group_name_H-M   'P 1'
#
loop_
_entity.id
_entity.type
_entity.pdbx_description
1 polymer ?
#
loop_
_entity_poly.entity_id
_entity_poly.type
_entity_poly.pdbx_seq_one_letter_code
_entity_poly.pdbx_strand_id
1 'polypeptide(L)'
;MVETAQQLSTPHLLGIKDLSVTDINLILDTANTFKDIINRPIKKVPSLRDITIANVFFENSTRTRLSFELAEKRLSADVINFAASSSSVSKGETLIDTVNNILAMKVDMIVMRHPYPGAGVFLSKHVNAQIINAGDGAHEHPTQALLDAFSIREKHGDINGKKIVIIGDILHSRVALSNILCLQKLGAEVMVCGPTTLIPKYITSLGVKVEYDLIKALKWCDIANMLRIQLERQDINYFPSLREYTMLYGLNKKILDTLDKEITIMHPGPINRGVEITSDVADSKHSIILDQVQNGVAVRMAVLYLLAGKRA
;
A
#
# COMPACT_ATOMS: atom_id res chain seq x y z
N MET A 1 -4.19 -14.25 34.08
CA MET A 1 -5.15 -14.16 32.98
C MET A 1 -4.35 -14.16 31.70
N VAL A 2 -4.51 -15.17 30.85
CA VAL A 2 -3.87 -15.18 29.51
C VAL A 2 -4.60 -14.09 28.72
N GLU A 3 -3.93 -12.97 28.43
CA GLU A 3 -4.46 -11.99 27.47
C GLU A 3 -4.76 -12.75 26.19
N THR A 4 -6.04 -12.82 25.83
CA THR A 4 -6.45 -13.36 24.53
C THR A 4 -5.75 -12.55 23.46
N ALA A 5 -4.85 -13.18 22.70
CA ALA A 5 -4.13 -12.51 21.63
C ALA A 5 -5.13 -11.77 20.73
N GLN A 6 -4.98 -10.46 20.62
CA GLN A 6 -5.84 -9.65 19.75
C GLN A 6 -5.69 -10.16 18.31
N GLN A 7 -6.82 -10.44 17.66
CA GLN A 7 -6.86 -11.03 16.31
C GLN A 7 -7.72 -10.15 15.40
N LEU A 8 -7.41 -10.18 14.11
CA LEU A 8 -8.23 -9.51 13.10
C LEU A 8 -9.61 -10.17 13.00
N SER A 9 -10.65 -9.42 12.64
CA SER A 9 -11.99 -9.96 12.43
C SER A 9 -12.06 -10.87 11.20
N THR A 10 -11.18 -10.68 10.20
CA THR A 10 -11.09 -11.44 8.95
C THR A 10 -9.90 -12.41 8.94
N PRO A 11 -10.06 -13.64 8.35
CA PRO A 11 -8.93 -14.59 8.19
C PRO A 11 -7.96 -14.23 7.07
N HIS A 12 -8.27 -13.25 6.24
CA HIS A 12 -7.49 -12.83 5.09
C HIS A 12 -7.32 -11.31 5.08
N LEU A 13 -6.30 -10.80 4.40
CA LEU A 13 -6.21 -9.38 4.05
C LEU A 13 -6.39 -9.22 2.53
N LEU A 14 -7.63 -9.09 2.07
CA LEU A 14 -7.95 -9.02 0.64
C LEU A 14 -8.06 -7.57 0.13
N GLY A 15 -8.52 -6.65 0.98
CA GLY A 15 -8.67 -5.23 0.69
C GLY A 15 -8.91 -4.42 1.96
N ILE A 16 -8.91 -3.12 1.84
CA ILE A 16 -9.29 -2.19 2.93
C ILE A 16 -10.80 -2.14 3.12
N LYS A 17 -11.55 -2.39 2.04
CA LYS A 17 -13.02 -2.32 2.06
C LYS A 17 -13.61 -3.18 3.19
N ASP A 18 -13.08 -4.38 3.40
CA ASP A 18 -13.61 -5.37 4.33
C ASP A 18 -13.03 -5.27 5.75
N LEU A 19 -12.02 -4.44 5.97
CA LEU A 19 -11.47 -4.19 7.30
C LEU A 19 -12.35 -3.23 8.09
N SER A 20 -12.60 -3.54 9.36
CA SER A 20 -13.20 -2.58 10.30
C SER A 20 -12.18 -1.51 10.74
N VAL A 21 -12.66 -0.40 11.29
CA VAL A 21 -11.80 0.62 11.93
C VAL A 21 -10.99 0.00 13.07
N THR A 22 -11.58 -0.92 13.81
CA THR A 22 -10.91 -1.66 14.90
C THR A 22 -9.75 -2.51 14.36
N ASP A 23 -9.96 -3.24 13.25
CA ASP A 23 -8.89 -4.03 12.62
C ASP A 23 -7.75 -3.14 12.13
N ILE A 24 -8.10 -2.01 11.48
CA ILE A 24 -7.09 -1.05 11.01
C ILE A 24 -6.26 -0.54 12.19
N ASN A 25 -6.90 -0.06 13.25
CA ASN A 25 -6.19 0.43 14.42
C ASN A 25 -5.33 -0.65 15.08
N LEU A 26 -5.84 -1.88 15.20
CA LEU A 26 -5.08 -3.01 15.72
C LEU A 26 -3.80 -3.28 14.90
N ILE A 27 -3.90 -3.22 13.57
CA ILE A 27 -2.72 -3.36 12.68
C ILE A 27 -1.74 -2.22 12.92
N LEU A 28 -2.22 -0.97 13.01
CA LEU A 28 -1.35 0.19 13.21
C LEU A 28 -0.67 0.18 14.58
N ASP A 29 -1.37 -0.23 15.64
CA ASP A 29 -0.81 -0.34 16.99
C ASP A 29 0.23 -1.47 17.08
N THR A 30 -0.07 -2.61 16.48
CA THR A 30 0.87 -3.73 16.36
C THR A 30 2.09 -3.34 15.53
N ALA A 31 1.92 -2.56 14.45
CA ALA A 31 3.01 -2.05 13.63
C ALA A 31 3.93 -1.12 14.42
N ASN A 32 3.40 -0.30 15.34
CA ASN A 32 4.20 0.53 16.22
C ASN A 32 5.15 -0.32 17.09
N THR A 33 4.64 -1.41 17.68
CA THR A 33 5.47 -2.36 18.43
C THR A 33 6.57 -2.99 17.57
N PHE A 34 6.24 -3.39 16.34
CA PHE A 34 7.25 -3.95 15.42
C PHE A 34 8.24 -2.90 14.93
N LYS A 35 7.84 -1.64 14.79
CA LYS A 35 8.76 -0.55 14.46
C LYS A 35 9.84 -0.39 15.53
N ASP A 36 9.48 -0.46 16.80
CA ASP A 36 10.45 -0.44 17.90
C ASP A 36 11.42 -1.63 17.80
N ILE A 37 10.93 -2.82 17.47
CA ILE A 37 11.78 -4.02 17.29
C ILE A 37 12.74 -3.83 16.10
N ILE A 38 12.29 -3.27 14.99
CA ILE A 38 13.12 -3.01 13.80
C ILE A 38 14.29 -2.08 14.13
N ASN A 39 14.11 -1.17 15.06
CA ASN A 39 15.13 -0.18 15.46
C ASN A 39 16.13 -0.73 16.51
N ARG A 40 15.92 -1.96 17.05
CA ARG A 40 16.83 -2.60 18.01
C ARG A 40 18.05 -3.19 17.29
N PRO A 41 19.15 -3.43 18.01
CA PRO A 41 20.30 -4.20 17.46
C PRO A 41 19.88 -5.59 16.97
N ILE A 42 19.06 -6.33 17.75
CA ILE A 42 18.46 -7.62 17.38
C ILE A 42 17.07 -7.35 16.83
N LYS A 43 16.94 -7.45 15.51
CA LYS A 43 15.72 -7.10 14.76
C LYS A 43 14.83 -8.29 14.46
N LYS A 44 15.15 -9.48 14.97
CA LYS A 44 14.47 -10.74 14.70
C LYS A 44 13.71 -11.21 15.93
N VAL A 45 12.49 -11.67 15.76
CA VAL A 45 11.63 -12.24 16.81
C VAL A 45 11.06 -13.58 16.35
N PRO A 46 10.89 -14.58 17.24
CA PRO A 46 10.46 -15.94 16.87
C PRO A 46 8.93 -16.09 16.75
N SER A 47 8.22 -15.01 16.40
CA SER A 47 6.75 -14.98 16.44
C SER A 47 6.08 -15.88 15.40
N LEU A 48 6.74 -16.17 14.27
CA LEU A 48 6.24 -17.03 13.19
C LEU A 48 7.19 -18.20 12.91
N ARG A 49 7.89 -18.70 13.96
CA ARG A 49 8.68 -19.94 13.84
C ARG A 49 7.75 -21.08 13.39
N ASP A 50 8.24 -21.93 12.50
CA ASP A 50 7.53 -23.09 11.94
C ASP A 50 6.30 -22.72 11.08
N ILE A 51 6.17 -21.45 10.67
CA ILE A 51 5.19 -20.98 9.69
C ILE A 51 5.89 -20.76 8.36
N THR A 52 5.37 -21.38 7.31
CA THR A 52 5.88 -21.21 5.94
C THR A 52 4.98 -20.25 5.15
N ILE A 53 5.58 -19.20 4.58
CA ILE A 53 4.89 -18.16 3.80
C ILE A 53 5.40 -18.19 2.37
N ALA A 54 4.48 -18.26 1.39
CA ALA A 54 4.84 -18.17 -0.02
C ALA A 54 4.50 -16.78 -0.57
N ASN A 55 5.51 -16.10 -1.10
CA ASN A 55 5.38 -14.89 -1.90
C ASN A 55 5.12 -15.25 -3.36
N VAL A 56 3.88 -15.13 -3.82
CA VAL A 56 3.42 -15.56 -5.16
C VAL A 56 3.14 -14.32 -6.01
N PHE A 57 4.12 -13.90 -6.80
CA PHE A 57 4.07 -12.65 -7.57
C PHE A 57 3.93 -12.93 -9.07
N PHE A 58 2.73 -12.65 -9.60
CA PHE A 58 2.41 -12.72 -11.04
C PHE A 58 2.68 -11.39 -11.77
N GLU A 59 2.91 -10.31 -11.03
CA GLU A 59 3.28 -8.98 -11.53
C GLU A 59 4.62 -8.56 -10.88
N ASN A 60 5.51 -7.97 -11.68
CA ASN A 60 6.81 -7.52 -11.18
C ASN A 60 6.68 -6.47 -10.07
N SER A 61 7.33 -6.71 -8.94
CA SER A 61 7.41 -5.77 -7.83
C SER A 61 8.59 -6.05 -6.93
N THR A 62 9.69 -5.38 -7.15
CA THR A 62 10.90 -5.54 -6.35
C THR A 62 10.69 -5.09 -4.90
N ARG A 63 10.20 -3.87 -4.69
CA ARG A 63 10.04 -3.29 -3.34
C ARG A 63 9.03 -4.06 -2.48
N THR A 64 7.83 -4.34 -3.01
CA THR A 64 6.79 -5.03 -2.23
C THR A 64 7.27 -6.43 -1.83
N ARG A 65 7.87 -7.17 -2.76
CA ARG A 65 8.42 -8.50 -2.49
C ARG A 65 9.51 -8.45 -1.42
N LEU A 66 10.52 -7.59 -1.60
CA LEU A 66 11.62 -7.45 -0.63
C LEU A 66 11.12 -7.03 0.75
N SER A 67 10.11 -6.17 0.82
CA SER A 67 9.56 -5.71 2.10
C SER A 67 8.77 -6.82 2.81
N PHE A 68 8.00 -7.66 2.09
CA PHE A 68 7.37 -8.84 2.67
C PHE A 68 8.42 -9.87 3.11
N GLU A 69 9.35 -10.23 2.24
CA GLU A 69 10.41 -11.17 2.56
C GLU A 69 11.21 -10.75 3.79
N LEU A 70 11.51 -9.45 3.92
CA LEU A 70 12.19 -8.93 5.09
C LEU A 70 11.32 -9.01 6.36
N ALA A 71 10.02 -8.71 6.27
CA ALA A 71 9.08 -8.82 7.37
C ALA A 71 8.95 -10.26 7.86
N GLU A 72 8.80 -11.21 6.95
CA GLU A 72 8.72 -12.64 7.19
C GLU A 72 9.98 -13.17 7.91
N LYS A 73 11.16 -12.85 7.37
CA LYS A 73 12.45 -13.23 7.97
C LYS A 73 12.66 -12.63 9.36
N ARG A 74 12.18 -11.42 9.61
CA ARG A 74 12.24 -10.79 10.94
C ARG A 74 11.32 -11.45 11.96
N LEU A 75 10.20 -12.01 11.49
CA LEU A 75 9.30 -12.81 12.32
C LEU A 75 9.73 -14.27 12.48
N SER A 76 10.86 -14.69 11.88
CA SER A 76 11.38 -16.07 11.86
C SER A 76 10.53 -17.06 11.08
N ALA A 77 9.73 -16.59 10.10
CA ALA A 77 9.02 -17.48 9.19
C ALA A 77 9.96 -18.09 8.13
N ASP A 78 9.59 -19.27 7.63
CA ASP A 78 10.18 -19.86 6.44
C ASP A 78 9.57 -19.21 5.20
N VAL A 79 10.42 -18.84 4.23
CA VAL A 79 10.00 -18.02 3.09
C VAL A 79 10.24 -18.74 1.78
N ILE A 80 9.21 -18.87 0.97
CA ILE A 80 9.26 -19.35 -0.41
C ILE A 80 8.92 -18.19 -1.36
N ASN A 81 9.77 -17.95 -2.36
CA ASN A 81 9.51 -16.93 -3.38
C ASN A 81 9.20 -17.60 -4.70
N PHE A 82 8.02 -17.28 -5.26
CA PHE A 82 7.58 -17.70 -6.58
C PHE A 82 7.41 -16.47 -7.49
N ALA A 83 8.00 -16.51 -8.68
CA ALA A 83 7.81 -15.50 -9.71
C ALA A 83 7.30 -16.14 -10.99
N ALA A 84 6.14 -15.68 -11.48
CA ALA A 84 5.48 -16.26 -12.65
C ALA A 84 6.31 -16.16 -13.95
N SER A 85 7.16 -15.13 -14.08
CA SER A 85 8.00 -14.91 -15.26
C SER A 85 9.03 -16.03 -15.53
N SER A 86 9.30 -16.88 -14.53
CA SER A 86 10.26 -17.99 -14.62
C SER A 86 9.61 -19.37 -14.37
N SER A 87 8.28 -19.48 -14.39
CA SER A 87 7.56 -20.66 -13.92
C SER A 87 6.70 -21.35 -14.99
N SER A 88 6.12 -22.50 -14.63
CA SER A 88 5.20 -23.32 -15.43
C SER A 88 3.88 -22.61 -15.81
N VAL A 89 3.55 -21.46 -15.25
CA VAL A 89 2.41 -20.61 -15.68
C VAL A 89 2.47 -20.28 -17.18
N SER A 90 3.68 -20.15 -17.72
CA SER A 90 3.88 -20.00 -19.19
C SER A 90 3.44 -21.21 -20.00
N LYS A 91 3.16 -22.37 -19.35
CA LYS A 91 2.73 -23.62 -19.97
C LYS A 91 1.20 -23.84 -19.90
N GLY A 92 0.44 -22.82 -19.45
CA GLY A 92 -1.03 -22.90 -19.37
C GLY A 92 -1.59 -23.41 -18.02
N GLU A 93 -0.78 -23.46 -16.96
CA GLU A 93 -1.24 -23.82 -15.61
C GLU A 93 -2.20 -22.74 -15.06
N THR A 94 -3.31 -23.15 -14.46
CA THR A 94 -4.26 -22.21 -13.87
C THR A 94 -3.74 -21.61 -12.55
N LEU A 95 -4.31 -20.47 -12.12
CA LEU A 95 -3.98 -19.85 -10.84
C LEU A 95 -4.22 -20.83 -9.67
N ILE A 96 -5.33 -21.57 -9.69
CA ILE A 96 -5.67 -22.54 -8.65
C ILE A 96 -4.65 -23.67 -8.62
N ASP A 97 -4.29 -24.24 -9.77
CA ASP A 97 -3.33 -25.35 -9.84
C ASP A 97 -1.97 -24.93 -9.32
N THR A 98 -1.49 -23.75 -9.73
CA THR A 98 -0.23 -23.19 -9.23
C THR A 98 -0.25 -23.05 -7.72
N VAL A 99 -1.32 -22.49 -7.16
CA VAL A 99 -1.42 -22.28 -5.70
C VAL A 99 -1.58 -23.60 -4.97
N ASN A 100 -2.36 -24.55 -5.48
CA ASN A 100 -2.52 -25.88 -4.87
C ASN A 100 -1.19 -26.66 -4.84
N ASN A 101 -0.38 -26.56 -5.90
CA ASN A 101 0.96 -27.15 -5.91
C ASN A 101 1.86 -26.55 -4.82
N ILE A 102 1.78 -25.23 -4.60
CA ILE A 102 2.52 -24.54 -3.52
C ILE A 102 2.00 -25.01 -2.15
N LEU A 103 0.68 -25.10 -1.96
CA LEU A 103 0.07 -25.51 -0.69
C LEU A 103 0.34 -26.98 -0.35
N ALA A 104 0.49 -27.83 -1.38
CA ALA A 104 0.87 -29.25 -1.19
C ALA A 104 2.24 -29.41 -0.49
N MET A 105 3.11 -28.40 -0.56
CA MET A 105 4.40 -28.32 0.16
C MET A 105 4.24 -27.86 1.61
N LYS A 106 3.01 -27.82 2.15
CA LYS A 106 2.69 -27.40 3.53
C LYS A 106 2.97 -25.92 3.80
N VAL A 107 2.67 -25.08 2.81
CA VAL A 107 2.65 -23.63 2.98
C VAL A 107 1.38 -23.21 3.74
N ASP A 108 1.54 -22.28 4.64
CA ASP A 108 0.48 -21.83 5.56
C ASP A 108 -0.19 -20.54 5.13
N MET A 109 0.59 -19.62 4.56
CA MET A 109 0.11 -18.30 4.15
C MET A 109 0.60 -17.97 2.74
N ILE A 110 -0.21 -17.26 1.99
CA ILE A 110 0.13 -16.79 0.64
C ILE A 110 0.06 -15.28 0.58
N VAL A 111 1.18 -14.65 0.28
CA VAL A 111 1.27 -13.24 -0.10
C VAL A 111 1.20 -13.17 -1.62
N MET A 112 0.08 -12.68 -2.15
CA MET A 112 -0.15 -12.69 -3.60
C MET A 112 -0.18 -11.29 -4.20
N ARG A 113 0.50 -11.13 -5.33
CA ARG A 113 0.38 -9.97 -6.21
C ARG A 113 -0.01 -10.40 -7.62
N HIS A 114 -1.09 -9.83 -8.14
CA HIS A 114 -1.70 -10.28 -9.40
C HIS A 114 -2.06 -9.10 -10.32
N PRO A 115 -1.95 -9.22 -11.67
CA PRO A 115 -2.36 -8.16 -12.58
C PRO A 115 -3.88 -7.98 -12.67
N TYR A 116 -4.67 -9.01 -12.34
CA TYR A 116 -6.14 -8.91 -12.41
C TYR A 116 -6.76 -8.63 -11.04
N PRO A 117 -7.74 -7.68 -10.98
CA PRO A 117 -8.51 -7.41 -9.78
C PRO A 117 -9.26 -8.63 -9.27
N GLY A 118 -9.36 -8.77 -7.94
CA GLY A 118 -10.15 -9.83 -7.29
C GLY A 118 -9.49 -11.21 -7.24
N ALA A 119 -8.28 -11.38 -7.75
CA ALA A 119 -7.58 -12.68 -7.72
C ALA A 119 -7.42 -13.24 -6.30
N GLY A 120 -7.15 -12.38 -5.29
CA GLY A 120 -7.09 -12.77 -3.89
C GLY A 120 -8.43 -13.24 -3.33
N VAL A 121 -9.51 -12.53 -3.68
CA VAL A 121 -10.89 -12.89 -3.31
C VAL A 121 -11.28 -14.22 -3.93
N PHE A 122 -10.88 -14.44 -5.19
CA PHE A 122 -11.12 -15.72 -5.85
C PHE A 122 -10.40 -16.87 -5.14
N LEU A 123 -9.10 -16.73 -4.85
CA LEU A 123 -8.34 -17.76 -4.16
C LEU A 123 -8.86 -18.05 -2.75
N SER A 124 -9.23 -17.05 -1.97
CA SER A 124 -9.72 -17.23 -0.59
C SER A 124 -10.96 -18.12 -0.48
N LYS A 125 -11.70 -18.31 -1.59
CA LYS A 125 -12.87 -19.21 -1.68
C LYS A 125 -12.54 -20.62 -2.14
N HIS A 126 -11.33 -20.86 -2.64
CA HIS A 126 -10.96 -22.12 -3.28
C HIS A 126 -9.82 -22.86 -2.61
N VAL A 127 -9.08 -22.19 -1.71
CA VAL A 127 -7.92 -22.80 -1.04
C VAL A 127 -8.00 -22.62 0.48
N ASN A 128 -7.46 -23.59 1.21
CA ASN A 128 -7.40 -23.55 2.67
C ASN A 128 -6.05 -22.96 3.13
N ALA A 129 -5.85 -21.67 2.88
CA ALA A 129 -4.69 -20.93 3.34
C ALA A 129 -5.06 -19.46 3.58
N GLN A 130 -4.30 -18.78 4.41
CA GLN A 130 -4.50 -17.34 4.60
C GLN A 130 -3.94 -16.57 3.40
N ILE A 131 -4.74 -15.67 2.83
CA ILE A 131 -4.38 -14.89 1.63
C ILE A 131 -4.15 -13.44 2.03
N ILE A 132 -3.01 -12.89 1.59
CA ILE A 132 -2.63 -11.49 1.77
C ILE A 132 -2.46 -10.85 0.40
N ASN A 133 -3.29 -9.86 0.09
CA ASN A 133 -3.21 -9.10 -1.14
C ASN A 133 -2.02 -8.11 -1.10
N ALA A 134 -0.99 -8.36 -1.91
CA ALA A 134 0.15 -7.49 -2.11
C ALA A 134 -0.02 -6.54 -3.32
N GLY A 135 -1.25 -6.40 -3.80
CA GLY A 135 -1.69 -5.54 -4.90
C GLY A 135 -2.27 -6.31 -6.07
N ASP A 136 -3.51 -6.01 -6.46
CA ASP A 136 -4.25 -6.66 -7.53
C ASP A 136 -4.78 -5.64 -8.57
N GLY A 137 -4.27 -5.69 -9.78
CA GLY A 137 -4.66 -4.81 -10.89
C GLY A 137 -4.64 -3.33 -10.52
N ALA A 138 -5.72 -2.62 -10.87
CA ALA A 138 -5.99 -1.24 -10.44
C ALA A 138 -6.97 -1.18 -9.25
N HIS A 139 -7.20 -2.31 -8.53
CA HIS A 139 -8.22 -2.45 -7.50
C HIS A 139 -7.70 -2.03 -6.12
N GLU A 140 -6.91 -2.86 -5.42
CA GLU A 140 -6.44 -2.54 -4.08
C GLU A 140 -4.97 -2.91 -3.82
N HIS A 141 -4.36 -2.20 -2.88
CA HIS A 141 -3.07 -2.52 -2.27
C HIS A 141 -3.14 -2.24 -0.76
N PRO A 142 -3.82 -3.11 0.01
CA PRO A 142 -4.18 -2.83 1.40
C PRO A 142 -2.97 -2.50 2.28
N THR A 143 -1.86 -3.24 2.16
CA THR A 143 -0.67 -2.96 2.97
C THR A 143 0.02 -1.63 2.61
N GLN A 144 -0.23 -1.06 1.42
CA GLN A 144 0.25 0.28 1.09
C GLN A 144 -0.60 1.34 1.81
N ALA A 145 -1.92 1.23 1.78
CA ALA A 145 -2.78 2.17 2.50
C ALA A 145 -2.55 2.13 4.01
N LEU A 146 -2.34 0.94 4.58
CA LEU A 146 -2.03 0.78 6.00
C LEU A 146 -0.68 1.41 6.37
N LEU A 147 0.37 1.24 5.56
CA LEU A 147 1.66 1.89 5.84
C LEU A 147 1.60 3.41 5.64
N ASP A 148 0.81 3.89 4.70
CA ASP A 148 0.58 5.32 4.49
C ASP A 148 -0.15 5.92 5.70
N ALA A 149 -1.23 5.27 6.16
CA ALA A 149 -1.94 5.65 7.38
C ALA A 149 -1.04 5.60 8.62
N PHE A 150 -0.21 4.56 8.77
CA PHE A 150 0.76 4.46 9.85
C PHE A 150 1.78 5.60 9.84
N SER A 151 2.29 5.97 8.66
CA SER A 151 3.26 7.06 8.50
C SER A 151 2.64 8.42 8.83
N ILE A 152 1.37 8.63 8.45
CA ILE A 152 0.60 9.82 8.81
C ILE A 152 0.41 9.89 10.33
N ARG A 153 -0.05 8.79 10.95
CA ARG A 153 -0.26 8.72 12.40
C ARG A 153 1.02 8.98 13.18
N GLU A 154 2.14 8.45 12.72
CA GLU A 154 3.45 8.69 13.33
C GLU A 154 3.86 10.17 13.28
N LYS A 155 3.63 10.84 12.16
CA LYS A 155 4.04 12.23 11.94
C LYS A 155 3.09 13.24 12.61
N HIS A 156 1.78 12.95 12.63
CA HIS A 156 0.72 13.90 13.01
C HIS A 156 -0.05 13.51 14.27
N GLY A 157 0.20 12.33 14.85
CA GLY A 157 -0.51 11.79 16.01
C GLY A 157 -1.86 11.18 15.66
N ASP A 158 -2.79 11.95 15.14
CA ASP A 158 -4.12 11.49 14.74
C ASP A 158 -4.37 11.75 13.25
N ILE A 159 -5.16 10.88 12.64
CA ILE A 159 -5.60 10.98 11.24
C ILE A 159 -6.96 11.69 11.16
N ASN A 160 -7.76 11.57 12.21
CA ASN A 160 -9.10 12.15 12.23
C ASN A 160 -9.06 13.68 11.98
N GLY A 161 -9.90 14.16 11.08
CA GLY A 161 -9.98 15.56 10.68
C GLY A 161 -8.82 16.08 9.83
N LYS A 162 -7.79 15.26 9.52
CA LYS A 162 -6.70 15.67 8.61
C LYS A 162 -7.19 15.79 7.19
N LYS A 163 -6.70 16.80 6.50
CA LYS A 163 -6.99 17.05 5.09
C LYS A 163 -5.89 16.45 4.22
N ILE A 164 -6.23 15.42 3.47
CA ILE A 164 -5.27 14.66 2.67
C ILE A 164 -5.64 14.75 1.20
N VAL A 165 -4.70 15.20 0.38
CA VAL A 165 -4.86 15.19 -1.07
C VAL A 165 -4.03 14.10 -1.71
N ILE A 166 -4.64 13.32 -2.61
CA ILE A 166 -3.98 12.31 -3.45
C ILE A 166 -3.88 12.91 -4.84
N ILE A 167 -2.64 13.08 -5.35
CA ILE A 167 -2.36 13.84 -6.57
C ILE A 167 -1.77 12.94 -7.64
N GLY A 168 -2.33 12.96 -8.84
CA GLY A 168 -1.76 12.35 -10.02
C GLY A 168 -2.68 11.41 -10.79
N ASP A 169 -2.18 10.22 -11.15
CA ASP A 169 -2.92 9.20 -11.88
C ASP A 169 -3.83 8.41 -10.93
N ILE A 170 -5.03 8.93 -10.69
CA ILE A 170 -6.03 8.31 -9.81
C ILE A 170 -6.67 7.10 -10.51
N LEU A 171 -6.90 7.19 -11.83
CA LEU A 171 -7.64 6.19 -12.61
C LEU A 171 -6.97 4.81 -12.61
N HIS A 172 -5.64 4.76 -12.72
CA HIS A 172 -4.88 3.51 -12.80
C HIS A 172 -4.23 3.12 -11.47
N SER A 173 -4.49 3.90 -10.39
CA SER A 173 -3.81 3.72 -9.12
C SER A 173 -4.62 2.92 -8.11
N ARG A 174 -4.27 1.64 -7.91
CA ARG A 174 -4.76 0.84 -6.78
C ARG A 174 -4.41 1.45 -5.41
N VAL A 175 -3.33 2.23 -5.35
CA VAL A 175 -2.92 2.93 -4.11
C VAL A 175 -3.90 4.05 -3.79
N ALA A 176 -4.37 4.80 -4.79
CA ALA A 176 -5.36 5.85 -4.58
C ALA A 176 -6.63 5.28 -3.96
N LEU A 177 -7.20 4.21 -4.54
CA LEU A 177 -8.43 3.61 -4.04
C LEU A 177 -8.29 3.09 -2.61
N SER A 178 -7.24 2.31 -2.33
CA SER A 178 -7.01 1.80 -0.97
C SER A 178 -6.78 2.91 0.05
N ASN A 179 -6.06 3.99 -0.31
CA ASN A 179 -5.88 5.15 0.56
C ASN A 179 -7.19 5.89 0.82
N ILE A 180 -8.01 6.12 -0.21
CA ILE A 180 -9.34 6.74 -0.04
C ILE A 180 -10.14 5.97 1.01
N LEU A 181 -10.26 4.65 0.84
CA LEU A 181 -11.03 3.80 1.75
C LEU A 181 -10.45 3.79 3.17
N CYS A 182 -9.12 3.67 3.31
CA CYS A 182 -8.46 3.60 4.61
C CYS A 182 -8.56 4.92 5.38
N LEU A 183 -8.22 6.02 4.73
CA LEU A 183 -8.13 7.32 5.36
C LEU A 183 -9.51 7.86 5.77
N GLN A 184 -10.54 7.63 4.94
CA GLN A 184 -11.92 7.99 5.30
C GLN A 184 -12.44 7.19 6.49
N LYS A 185 -12.14 5.87 6.56
CA LYS A 185 -12.48 5.05 7.72
C LYS A 185 -11.83 5.57 9.01
N LEU A 186 -10.64 6.18 8.91
CA LEU A 186 -9.93 6.80 10.02
C LEU A 186 -10.32 8.28 10.26
N GLY A 187 -11.37 8.77 9.58
CA GLY A 187 -11.94 10.09 9.80
C GLY A 187 -11.23 11.24 9.09
N ALA A 188 -10.35 10.97 8.12
CA ALA A 188 -9.73 12.02 7.31
C ALA A 188 -10.69 12.58 6.27
N GLU A 189 -10.51 13.88 5.93
CA GLU A 189 -11.07 14.46 4.73
C GLU A 189 -10.14 14.18 3.53
N VAL A 190 -10.66 13.49 2.51
CA VAL A 190 -9.85 13.10 1.34
C VAL A 190 -10.28 13.90 0.12
N MET A 191 -9.28 14.40 -0.61
CA MET A 191 -9.42 15.06 -1.91
C MET A 191 -8.54 14.33 -2.92
N VAL A 192 -9.00 14.25 -4.17
CA VAL A 192 -8.18 13.80 -5.30
C VAL A 192 -7.90 14.98 -6.23
N CYS A 193 -6.68 15.05 -6.78
CA CYS A 193 -6.28 16.11 -7.71
C CYS A 193 -5.48 15.53 -8.88
N GLY A 194 -5.77 15.96 -10.09
CA GLY A 194 -5.08 15.53 -11.29
C GLY A 194 -5.78 15.97 -12.58
N PRO A 195 -5.24 15.62 -13.75
CA PRO A 195 -5.89 15.86 -15.03
C PRO A 195 -7.30 15.23 -15.06
N THR A 196 -8.27 15.90 -15.69
CA THR A 196 -9.65 15.40 -15.80
C THR A 196 -9.72 14.00 -16.41
N THR A 197 -8.83 13.68 -17.31
CA THR A 197 -8.70 12.37 -17.99
C THR A 197 -8.18 11.26 -17.07
N LEU A 198 -7.51 11.61 -15.98
CA LEU A 198 -6.95 10.68 -14.98
C LEU A 198 -7.78 10.63 -13.69
N ILE A 199 -8.90 11.32 -13.62
CA ILE A 199 -9.87 11.26 -12.52
C ILE A 199 -11.06 10.39 -12.95
N PRO A 200 -11.37 9.27 -12.25
CA PRO A 200 -12.54 8.47 -12.57
C PRO A 200 -13.83 9.27 -12.49
N LYS A 201 -14.70 9.15 -13.50
CA LYS A 201 -15.93 9.95 -13.64
C LYS A 201 -16.82 9.95 -12.39
N TYR A 202 -16.89 8.84 -11.68
CA TYR A 202 -17.78 8.67 -10.52
C TYR A 202 -17.02 8.61 -9.19
N ILE A 203 -15.78 9.12 -9.13
CA ILE A 203 -14.95 9.05 -7.92
C ILE A 203 -15.60 9.72 -6.70
N THR A 204 -16.42 10.75 -6.94
CA THR A 204 -17.17 11.47 -5.90
C THR A 204 -18.19 10.58 -5.16
N SER A 205 -18.62 9.47 -5.76
CA SER A 205 -19.47 8.48 -5.07
C SER A 205 -18.76 7.80 -3.89
N LEU A 206 -17.44 7.88 -3.84
CA LEU A 206 -16.64 7.43 -2.69
C LEU A 206 -16.56 8.49 -1.58
N GLY A 207 -17.26 9.62 -1.69
CA GLY A 207 -17.26 10.68 -0.69
C GLY A 207 -16.01 11.58 -0.70
N VAL A 208 -15.21 11.53 -1.77
CA VAL A 208 -14.03 12.39 -1.92
C VAL A 208 -14.35 13.70 -2.62
N LYS A 209 -13.58 14.75 -2.28
CA LYS A 209 -13.57 16.02 -3.04
C LYS A 209 -12.70 15.86 -4.27
N VAL A 210 -13.01 16.60 -5.33
CA VAL A 210 -12.21 16.65 -6.57
C VAL A 210 -11.74 18.07 -6.80
N GLU A 211 -10.46 18.25 -7.08
CA GLU A 211 -9.86 19.52 -7.50
C GLU A 211 -8.96 19.27 -8.72
N TYR A 212 -8.92 20.19 -9.64
CA TYR A 212 -8.12 20.12 -10.86
C TYR A 212 -6.94 21.09 -10.84
N ASP A 213 -6.90 22.00 -9.89
CA ASP A 213 -5.83 22.98 -9.68
C ASP A 213 -4.92 22.52 -8.53
N LEU A 214 -3.67 22.21 -8.87
CA LEU A 214 -2.67 21.75 -7.91
C LEU A 214 -2.48 22.72 -6.74
N ILE A 215 -2.40 24.02 -7.02
CA ILE A 215 -2.12 25.03 -5.99
C ILE A 215 -3.30 25.12 -4.99
N LYS A 216 -4.54 25.07 -5.49
CA LYS A 216 -5.72 25.05 -4.62
C LYS A 216 -5.76 23.80 -3.76
N ALA A 217 -5.44 22.63 -4.33
CA ALA A 217 -5.38 21.38 -3.61
C ALA A 217 -4.32 21.40 -2.49
N LEU A 218 -3.12 21.91 -2.79
CA LEU A 218 -2.03 22.03 -1.82
C LEU A 218 -2.32 23.06 -0.71
N LYS A 219 -2.96 24.18 -1.04
CA LYS A 219 -3.39 25.16 -0.03
C LYS A 219 -4.46 24.60 0.91
N TRP A 220 -5.28 23.67 0.44
CA TRP A 220 -6.31 23.04 1.26
C TRP A 220 -5.75 21.95 2.19
N CYS A 221 -4.78 21.13 1.74
CA CYS A 221 -4.37 19.91 2.43
C CYS A 221 -3.33 20.14 3.54
N ASP A 222 -3.26 19.22 4.50
CA ASP A 222 -2.17 19.08 5.48
C ASP A 222 -1.13 18.08 4.96
N ILE A 223 -1.58 17.11 4.16
CA ILE A 223 -0.75 16.02 3.63
C ILE A 223 -1.03 15.86 2.14
N ALA A 224 0.03 15.83 1.34
CA ALA A 224 -0.01 15.56 -0.09
C ALA A 224 0.63 14.20 -0.41
N ASN A 225 -0.17 13.25 -0.90
CA ASN A 225 0.31 11.96 -1.39
C ASN A 225 0.43 12.01 -2.91
N MET A 226 1.68 12.17 -3.40
CA MET A 226 2.00 12.26 -4.81
C MET A 226 2.02 10.86 -5.43
N LEU A 227 1.25 10.64 -6.47
CA LEU A 227 1.23 9.35 -7.19
C LEU A 227 2.16 9.38 -8.38
N ARG A 228 2.78 8.24 -8.64
CA ARG A 228 3.53 8.01 -9.87
C ARG A 228 2.62 7.97 -11.08
N ILE A 229 3.01 8.62 -12.17
CA ILE A 229 2.37 8.40 -13.47
C ILE A 229 2.75 6.99 -13.96
N GLN A 230 1.74 6.15 -14.20
CA GLN A 230 1.91 4.74 -14.56
C GLN A 230 1.82 4.56 -16.09
N LEU A 231 2.81 5.06 -16.82
CA LEU A 231 2.84 5.00 -18.30
C LEU A 231 2.69 3.57 -18.84
N GLU A 232 3.20 2.59 -18.09
CA GLU A 232 3.11 1.17 -18.43
C GLU A 232 1.70 0.56 -18.33
N ARG A 233 0.73 1.31 -17.77
CA ARG A 233 -0.68 0.91 -17.64
C ARG A 233 -1.62 1.74 -18.52
N GLN A 234 -1.06 2.67 -19.27
CA GLN A 234 -1.84 3.55 -20.14
C GLN A 234 -1.79 3.01 -21.57
N ASP A 235 -2.93 2.52 -22.04
CA ASP A 235 -3.08 2.04 -23.44
C ASP A 235 -3.23 3.20 -24.43
N ILE A 236 -3.54 4.41 -23.93
CA ILE A 236 -3.69 5.64 -24.72
C ILE A 236 -3.06 6.82 -23.96
N ASN A 237 -2.79 7.89 -24.68
CA ASN A 237 -2.31 9.14 -24.08
C ASN A 237 -3.44 9.88 -23.35
N TYR A 238 -3.42 9.91 -22.02
CA TYR A 238 -4.37 10.61 -21.17
C TYR A 238 -4.06 12.10 -20.98
N PHE A 239 -2.88 12.55 -21.40
CA PHE A 239 -2.43 13.94 -21.38
C PHE A 239 -1.44 14.16 -22.54
N PRO A 240 -1.30 15.41 -23.05
CA PRO A 240 -0.54 15.69 -24.27
C PRO A 240 0.95 15.35 -24.18
N SER A 241 1.58 15.58 -23.03
CA SER A 241 3.00 15.25 -22.79
C SER A 241 3.36 15.20 -21.31
N LEU A 242 4.41 14.46 -20.96
CA LEU A 242 4.98 14.47 -19.61
C LEU A 242 5.41 15.87 -19.17
N ARG A 243 5.89 16.71 -20.11
CA ARG A 243 6.27 18.10 -19.82
C ARG A 243 5.06 18.91 -19.36
N GLU A 244 3.94 18.79 -20.02
CA GLU A 244 2.70 19.48 -19.63
C GLU A 244 2.18 18.98 -18.28
N TYR A 245 2.17 17.65 -18.07
CA TYR A 245 1.85 17.09 -16.77
C TYR A 245 2.73 17.66 -15.67
N THR A 246 4.05 17.69 -15.86
CA THR A 246 5.01 18.24 -14.89
C THR A 246 4.75 19.71 -14.61
N MET A 247 4.43 20.50 -15.63
CA MET A 247 4.13 21.93 -15.46
C MET A 247 2.86 22.18 -14.65
N LEU A 248 1.83 21.33 -14.80
CA LEU A 248 0.52 21.51 -14.17
C LEU A 248 0.41 20.82 -12.82
N TYR A 249 1.03 19.63 -12.64
CA TYR A 249 0.86 18.76 -11.49
C TYR A 249 2.16 18.32 -10.82
N GLY A 250 3.33 18.70 -11.35
CA GLY A 250 4.61 18.39 -10.75
C GLY A 250 4.91 19.28 -9.54
N LEU A 251 5.13 18.65 -8.39
CA LEU A 251 5.48 19.36 -7.15
C LEU A 251 6.97 19.69 -7.13
N ASN A 252 7.28 20.98 -7.02
CA ASN A 252 8.63 21.52 -6.95
C ASN A 252 8.78 22.54 -5.80
N LYS A 253 10.02 22.92 -5.50
CA LYS A 253 10.31 23.83 -4.39
C LYS A 253 9.64 25.21 -4.57
N LYS A 254 9.58 25.73 -5.80
CA LYS A 254 8.92 27.04 -6.05
C LYS A 254 7.45 27.00 -5.64
N ILE A 255 6.77 25.90 -5.93
CA ILE A 255 5.36 25.73 -5.52
C ILE A 255 5.28 25.64 -3.99
N LEU A 256 6.13 24.85 -3.32
CA LEU A 256 6.13 24.78 -1.86
C LEU A 256 6.38 26.12 -1.20
N ASP A 257 7.29 26.90 -1.73
CA ASP A 257 7.63 28.23 -1.21
C ASP A 257 6.47 29.25 -1.37
N THR A 258 5.46 28.95 -2.19
CA THR A 258 4.22 29.77 -2.32
C THR A 258 3.12 29.40 -1.32
N LEU A 259 3.31 28.34 -0.55
CA LEU A 259 2.32 27.91 0.43
C LEU A 259 2.55 28.64 1.76
N ASP A 260 1.49 29.20 2.33
CA ASP A 260 1.53 29.91 3.61
C ASP A 260 1.61 28.96 4.81
N LYS A 261 1.80 27.65 4.57
CA LYS A 261 1.86 26.59 5.59
C LYS A 261 2.80 25.46 5.20
N GLU A 262 3.29 24.74 6.19
CA GLU A 262 4.01 23.49 5.97
C GLU A 262 3.02 22.34 5.68
N ILE A 263 3.33 21.52 4.69
CA ILE A 263 2.58 20.30 4.36
C ILE A 263 3.51 19.09 4.42
N THR A 264 2.97 17.93 4.74
CA THR A 264 3.72 16.67 4.67
C THR A 264 3.58 16.04 3.29
N ILE A 265 4.70 15.59 2.72
CA ILE A 265 4.77 15.02 1.39
C ILE A 265 5.03 13.52 1.49
N MET A 266 4.21 12.76 0.79
CA MET A 266 4.24 11.31 0.69
C MET A 266 4.31 10.86 -0.77
N HIS A 267 4.82 9.64 -0.98
CA HIS A 267 4.83 9.00 -2.29
C HIS A 267 4.97 7.48 -2.15
N PRO A 268 4.10 6.65 -2.76
CA PRO A 268 4.15 5.20 -2.60
C PRO A 268 5.34 4.53 -3.33
N GLY A 269 6.08 5.32 -4.13
CA GLY A 269 7.21 4.86 -4.94
C GLY A 269 6.85 3.89 -6.08
N PRO A 270 7.76 3.74 -7.08
CA PRO A 270 8.98 4.52 -7.30
C PRO A 270 8.68 5.95 -7.70
N ILE A 271 9.60 6.86 -7.42
CA ILE A 271 9.49 8.27 -7.84
C ILE A 271 10.04 8.40 -9.26
N ASN A 272 9.29 9.07 -10.14
CA ASN A 272 9.82 9.61 -11.39
C ASN A 272 10.30 11.04 -11.10
N ARG A 273 11.56 11.16 -10.63
CA ARG A 273 12.13 12.45 -10.25
C ARG A 273 12.11 13.43 -11.41
N GLY A 274 11.59 14.63 -11.16
CA GLY A 274 11.40 15.66 -12.18
C GLY A 274 10.09 15.56 -12.98
N VAL A 275 9.26 14.57 -12.70
CA VAL A 275 7.91 14.43 -13.29
C VAL A 275 6.84 14.83 -12.25
N GLU A 276 6.46 13.93 -11.35
CA GLU A 276 5.46 14.22 -10.32
C GLU A 276 6.03 14.97 -9.12
N ILE A 277 7.34 14.83 -8.87
CA ILE A 277 8.03 15.52 -7.77
C ILE A 277 9.50 15.75 -8.12
N THR A 278 10.03 16.91 -7.78
CA THR A 278 11.46 17.22 -7.95
C THR A 278 12.30 16.61 -6.84
N SER A 279 13.62 16.42 -7.10
CA SER A 279 14.53 15.79 -6.14
C SER A 279 14.68 16.58 -4.85
N ASP A 280 14.77 17.91 -4.94
CA ASP A 280 14.88 18.83 -3.81
C ASP A 280 13.66 18.77 -2.88
N VAL A 281 12.47 18.49 -3.42
CA VAL A 281 11.25 18.30 -2.65
C VAL A 281 11.18 16.89 -2.06
N ALA A 282 11.48 15.86 -2.86
CA ALA A 282 11.46 14.46 -2.41
C ALA A 282 12.45 14.18 -1.27
N ASP A 283 13.58 14.92 -1.26
CA ASP A 283 14.64 14.77 -0.26
C ASP A 283 14.59 15.88 0.82
N SER A 284 13.49 16.65 0.89
CA SER A 284 13.31 17.75 1.84
C SER A 284 12.81 17.28 3.22
N LYS A 285 12.87 18.19 4.21
CA LYS A 285 12.29 17.98 5.56
C LYS A 285 10.78 17.76 5.58
N HIS A 286 10.08 18.13 4.52
CA HIS A 286 8.63 17.92 4.36
C HIS A 286 8.28 16.51 3.92
N SER A 287 9.24 15.78 3.38
CA SER A 287 9.06 14.44 2.84
C SER A 287 9.21 13.37 3.92
N ILE A 288 8.26 12.43 3.96
CA ILE A 288 8.32 11.21 4.78
C ILE A 288 8.38 9.94 3.92
N ILE A 289 8.88 10.07 2.69
CA ILE A 289 8.90 8.97 1.71
C ILE A 289 9.77 7.81 2.17
N LEU A 290 10.92 8.07 2.79
CA LEU A 290 11.79 7.01 3.32
C LEU A 290 11.22 6.40 4.61
N ASP A 291 10.51 7.18 5.41
CA ASP A 291 9.78 6.67 6.58
C ASP A 291 8.68 5.69 6.15
N GLN A 292 7.94 5.99 5.04
CA GLN A 292 6.98 5.05 4.46
C GLN A 292 7.62 3.70 4.10
N VAL A 293 8.85 3.69 3.59
CA VAL A 293 9.57 2.45 3.25
C VAL A 293 9.85 1.62 4.50
N GLN A 294 10.34 2.23 5.56
CA GLN A 294 10.59 1.57 6.85
C GLN A 294 9.28 1.08 7.48
N ASN A 295 8.28 1.94 7.52
CA ASN A 295 6.95 1.67 8.04
C ASN A 295 6.26 0.51 7.30
N GLY A 296 6.54 0.38 6.00
CA GLY A 296 6.07 -0.73 5.21
C GLY A 296 6.53 -2.10 5.72
N VAL A 297 7.72 -2.21 6.28
CA VAL A 297 8.19 -3.46 6.89
C VAL A 297 7.44 -3.73 8.20
N ALA A 298 7.30 -2.72 9.07
CA ALA A 298 6.61 -2.85 10.35
C ALA A 298 5.13 -3.24 10.18
N VAL A 299 4.42 -2.58 9.25
CA VAL A 299 3.01 -2.89 8.94
C VAL A 299 2.86 -4.32 8.39
N ARG A 300 3.76 -4.77 7.51
CA ARG A 300 3.72 -6.13 6.99
C ARG A 300 4.02 -7.16 8.07
N MET A 301 4.93 -6.88 9.00
CA MET A 301 5.14 -7.72 10.19
C MET A 301 3.86 -7.81 11.02
N ALA A 302 3.17 -6.69 11.27
CA ALA A 302 1.92 -6.66 12.01
C ALA A 302 0.81 -7.49 11.34
N VAL A 303 0.61 -7.32 10.03
CA VAL A 303 -0.38 -8.07 9.25
C VAL A 303 -0.12 -9.57 9.31
N LEU A 304 1.12 -9.99 9.06
CA LEU A 304 1.52 -11.41 9.10
C LEU A 304 1.31 -12.01 10.48
N TYR A 305 1.73 -11.30 11.53
CA TYR A 305 1.59 -11.73 12.92
C TYR A 305 0.12 -11.90 13.34
N LEU A 306 -0.72 -10.89 13.06
CA LEU A 306 -2.13 -10.90 13.45
C LEU A 306 -2.95 -11.94 12.68
N LEU A 307 -2.63 -12.21 11.42
CA LEU A 307 -3.27 -13.27 10.65
C LEU A 307 -2.84 -14.64 11.16
N ALA A 308 -1.56 -14.88 11.43
CA ALA A 308 -1.07 -16.17 11.92
C ALA A 308 -1.70 -16.59 13.25
N GLY A 309 -2.05 -15.65 14.13
CA GLY A 309 -2.74 -15.91 15.38
C GLY A 309 -4.15 -16.52 15.24
N LYS A 310 -4.73 -16.52 14.02
CA LYS A 310 -6.02 -17.12 13.70
C LYS A 310 -5.96 -18.62 13.32
N ARG A 311 -4.83 -19.26 13.45
CA ARG A 311 -4.77 -20.72 13.31
C ARG A 311 -5.44 -21.36 14.52
N ALA A 312 -6.62 -21.89 14.31
CA ALA A 312 -7.26 -22.83 15.20
C ALA A 312 -6.86 -24.24 14.82
#